data_513096c9c62d67b9c18e21290b1d5627
#
_entry.id   513096c9c62d67b9c18e21290b1d5627
#
_cell.length_a   1.000
_cell.length_b   1.000
_cell.length_c   1.000
_cell.angle_alpha   90.00
_cell.angle_beta   90.00
_cell.angle_gamma   90.00
#
_symmetry.space_group_name_H-M   'P 1'
#
loop_
_entity.id
_entity.type
_entity.pdbx_description
1 polymer ?
#
loop_
_entity_poly.entity_id
_entity_poly.type
_entity_poly.pdbx_seq_one_letter_code
_entity_poly.pdbx_strand_id
1 'polypeptide(L)'
;IKSMKTNRRKFIQHAGLSAAALGMATPTLASGSRGSADNDGQILFVGDNIAVANTAYGKVRGFILRGINTFLGIPYGADTSGVNRFMPPQKPKTWAEVLPTVWWGNTAPQNMEKRYANVYASFVDHWNYDDVSEDCLKLNVWTPAISDGKKRPVMVWLHGGGYANGNAIEQDGYHGENFSRKGDVV
;
A
#
# COMPACT_ATOMS: atom_id res chain seq x y z
N ILE A 1 -12.66 25.24 31.22
CA ILE A 1 -11.84 24.09 30.72
C ILE A 1 -10.52 24.69 30.27
N LYS A 2 -9.43 24.50 31.05
CA LYS A 2 -8.08 24.99 30.73
C LYS A 2 -7.43 24.06 29.71
N SER A 3 -7.15 24.55 28.51
CA SER A 3 -6.34 23.89 27.50
C SER A 3 -4.90 23.76 27.99
N MET A 4 -4.43 22.52 28.21
CA MET A 4 -3.02 22.23 28.47
C MET A 4 -2.28 22.20 27.14
N LYS A 5 -1.53 23.26 26.83
CA LYS A 5 -0.56 23.25 25.72
C LYS A 5 0.66 22.43 26.12
N THR A 6 0.76 21.21 25.58
CA THR A 6 1.94 20.35 25.76
C THR A 6 3.02 20.77 24.77
N ASN A 7 4.18 21.22 25.27
CA ASN A 7 5.32 21.63 24.46
C ASN A 7 6.08 20.39 23.98
N ARG A 8 6.53 20.36 22.71
CA ARG A 8 7.34 19.28 22.08
C ARG A 8 8.49 18.78 22.96
N ARG A 9 9.12 19.67 23.72
CA ARG A 9 10.22 19.36 24.62
C ARG A 9 9.80 18.47 25.80
N LYS A 10 8.58 18.65 26.33
CA LYS A 10 8.02 17.83 27.42
C LYS A 10 7.59 16.45 26.92
N PHE A 11 7.15 16.34 25.69
CA PHE A 11 6.80 15.06 25.06
C PHE A 11 8.05 14.16 24.92
N ILE A 12 9.17 14.73 24.46
CA ILE A 12 10.44 13.99 24.31
C ILE A 12 11.02 13.58 25.67
N GLN A 13 10.88 14.40 26.72
CA GLN A 13 11.34 14.06 28.05
C GLN A 13 10.54 12.91 28.69
N HIS A 14 9.25 12.78 28.40
CA HIS A 14 8.44 11.67 28.92
C HIS A 14 8.64 10.37 28.13
N ALA A 15 8.99 10.44 26.85
CA ALA A 15 9.35 9.27 26.04
C ALA A 15 10.73 8.68 26.40
N GLY A 16 11.65 9.53 26.92
CA GLY A 16 13.01 9.10 27.32
C GLY A 16 13.13 8.41 28.69
N LEU A 17 12.14 8.53 29.54
CA LEU A 17 12.19 7.96 30.91
C LEU A 17 11.64 6.54 31.04
N SER A 18 11.03 6.00 29.98
CA SER A 18 10.48 4.63 29.95
C SER A 18 11.50 3.56 29.51
N ALA A 19 12.72 3.95 29.10
CA ALA A 19 13.71 3.02 28.54
C ALA A 19 14.79 2.56 29.54
N ALA A 20 14.73 2.96 30.82
CA ALA A 20 15.81 2.74 31.79
C ALA A 20 15.53 1.70 32.87
N ALA A 21 14.55 0.84 32.74
CA ALA A 21 14.26 -0.21 33.71
C ALA A 21 13.90 -1.55 33.06
N LEU A 22 14.90 -2.23 32.47
CA LEU A 22 14.82 -3.68 32.27
C LEU A 22 16.23 -4.26 32.25
N GLY A 23 16.55 -4.89 33.36
CA GLY A 23 17.79 -5.60 33.60
C GLY A 23 17.92 -6.84 32.74
N MET A 24 19.17 -7.26 32.60
CA MET A 24 19.67 -8.41 31.88
C MET A 24 18.85 -9.69 32.09
N ALA A 25 18.33 -10.27 31.00
CA ALA A 25 17.92 -11.66 30.94
C ALA A 25 18.56 -12.31 29.70
N THR A 26 19.27 -13.40 29.92
CA THR A 26 19.92 -14.25 28.91
C THR A 26 18.93 -14.81 27.91
N PRO A 27 19.27 -14.93 26.61
CA PRO A 27 18.36 -15.54 25.65
C PRO A 27 18.38 -17.07 25.82
N THR A 28 17.32 -17.62 26.35
CA THR A 28 17.01 -19.05 26.23
C THR A 28 16.37 -19.27 24.87
N LEU A 29 17.04 -20.03 23.99
CA LEU A 29 16.44 -20.51 22.73
C LEU A 29 15.30 -21.48 23.08
N ALA A 30 14.09 -20.96 23.12
CA ALA A 30 12.87 -21.76 23.15
C ALA A 30 12.34 -21.88 21.72
N SER A 31 12.47 -23.08 21.14
CA SER A 31 11.67 -23.47 19.98
C SER A 31 10.20 -23.55 20.44
N GLY A 32 9.48 -22.45 20.31
CA GLY A 32 8.07 -22.33 20.65
C GLY A 32 7.24 -22.54 19.41
N SER A 33 6.38 -23.54 19.45
CA SER A 33 5.21 -23.72 18.60
C SER A 33 4.55 -22.39 18.29
N ARG A 34 4.17 -22.19 17.00
CA ARG A 34 3.29 -21.09 16.58
C ARG A 34 1.94 -21.23 17.27
N GLY A 35 1.85 -20.75 18.49
CA GLY A 35 0.58 -20.41 19.09
C GLY A 35 -0.01 -19.26 18.29
N SER A 36 -1.27 -19.37 17.91
CA SER A 36 -2.08 -18.23 17.47
C SER A 36 -2.04 -17.20 18.58
N ALA A 37 -1.17 -16.21 18.47
CA ALA A 37 -1.27 -15.02 19.29
C ALA A 37 -2.63 -14.40 18.94
N ASP A 38 -3.53 -14.34 19.91
CA ASP A 38 -4.69 -13.48 19.83
C ASP A 38 -4.18 -12.08 19.58
N ASN A 39 -4.32 -11.65 18.33
CA ASN A 39 -3.98 -10.29 17.87
C ASN A 39 -5.04 -9.35 18.42
N ASP A 40 -4.86 -8.97 19.67
CA ASP A 40 -5.76 -8.05 20.39
C ASP A 40 -5.77 -6.69 19.67
N GLY A 41 -6.56 -6.62 18.59
CA GLY A 41 -6.88 -5.40 17.89
C GLY A 41 -5.87 -4.88 16.85
N GLN A 42 -4.69 -5.49 16.66
CA GLN A 42 -3.77 -5.02 15.63
C GLN A 42 -4.26 -5.41 14.23
N ILE A 43 -4.54 -4.38 13.41
CA ILE A 43 -5.07 -4.54 12.06
C ILE A 43 -4.04 -4.26 10.96
N LEU A 44 -2.95 -3.56 11.29
CA LEU A 44 -1.89 -3.18 10.34
C LEU A 44 -0.55 -3.77 10.76
N PHE A 45 0.10 -4.48 9.83
CA PHE A 45 1.45 -5.02 10.00
C PHE A 45 2.34 -4.54 8.87
N VAL A 46 3.46 -3.91 9.22
CA VAL A 46 4.48 -3.40 8.31
C VAL A 46 5.84 -3.85 8.81
N GLY A 47 6.72 -4.31 7.92
CA GLY A 47 8.06 -4.73 8.29
C GLY A 47 8.80 -5.37 7.12
N ASP A 48 10.09 -5.59 7.26
CA ASP A 48 10.95 -6.05 6.17
C ASP A 48 10.61 -7.45 5.63
N ASN A 49 10.05 -8.30 6.48
CA ASN A 49 9.62 -9.65 6.12
C ASN A 49 8.10 -9.81 6.10
N ILE A 50 7.35 -8.69 6.12
CA ILE A 50 5.90 -8.68 6.05
C ILE A 50 5.47 -8.48 4.61
N ALA A 51 4.53 -9.34 4.13
CA ALA A 51 3.96 -9.25 2.78
C ALA A 51 5.05 -9.13 1.69
N VAL A 52 6.00 -10.08 1.63
CA VAL A 52 7.01 -10.14 0.58
C VAL A 52 6.57 -11.14 -0.49
N ALA A 53 6.53 -10.71 -1.74
CA ALA A 53 6.14 -11.54 -2.88
C ALA A 53 7.18 -11.48 -4.01
N ASN A 54 7.32 -12.59 -4.75
CA ASN A 54 8.13 -12.63 -5.96
C ASN A 54 7.28 -12.22 -7.16
N THR A 55 7.84 -11.37 -8.02
CA THR A 55 7.27 -11.02 -9.32
C THR A 55 8.20 -11.46 -10.45
N ALA A 56 7.75 -11.35 -11.69
CA ALA A 56 8.59 -11.62 -12.85
C ALA A 56 9.79 -10.66 -12.98
N TYR A 57 9.77 -9.52 -12.29
CA TYR A 57 10.77 -8.46 -12.41
C TYR A 57 11.63 -8.27 -11.15
N GLY A 58 11.25 -8.85 -10.04
CA GLY A 58 11.96 -8.76 -8.76
C GLY A 58 11.00 -8.97 -7.58
N LYS A 59 11.52 -8.87 -6.37
CA LYS A 59 10.72 -8.99 -5.15
C LYS A 59 10.04 -7.68 -4.83
N VAL A 60 8.81 -7.75 -4.33
CA VAL A 60 8.06 -6.60 -3.81
C VAL A 60 7.73 -6.84 -2.35
N ARG A 61 7.64 -5.76 -1.58
CA ARG A 61 7.23 -5.78 -0.17
C ARG A 61 6.10 -4.79 0.06
N GLY A 62 4.98 -5.31 0.47
CA GLY A 62 3.80 -4.54 0.86
C GLY A 62 3.62 -4.48 2.37
N PHE A 63 2.37 -4.53 2.80
CA PHE A 63 1.95 -4.60 4.20
C PHE A 63 0.71 -5.50 4.32
N ILE A 64 0.34 -5.85 5.55
CA ILE A 64 -0.91 -6.54 5.82
C ILE A 64 -1.86 -5.57 6.51
N LEU A 65 -3.05 -5.41 5.95
CA LEU A 65 -4.13 -4.63 6.54
C LEU A 65 -5.36 -5.53 6.71
N ARG A 66 -5.85 -5.64 7.94
CA ARG A 66 -7.00 -6.50 8.30
C ARG A 66 -6.90 -7.93 7.73
N GLY A 67 -5.69 -8.51 7.76
CA GLY A 67 -5.42 -9.85 7.25
C GLY A 67 -5.21 -9.95 5.74
N ILE A 68 -5.28 -8.84 5.00
CA ILE A 68 -5.07 -8.81 3.55
C ILE A 68 -3.69 -8.25 3.23
N ASN A 69 -2.92 -9.02 2.45
CA ASN A 69 -1.65 -8.55 1.91
C ASN A 69 -1.93 -7.51 0.82
N THR A 70 -1.37 -6.34 1.00
CA THR A 70 -1.59 -5.16 0.17
C THR A 70 -0.27 -4.69 -0.43
N PHE A 71 -0.25 -4.53 -1.73
CA PHE A 71 0.88 -4.01 -2.49
C PHE A 71 0.41 -2.83 -3.33
N LEU A 72 1.08 -1.70 -3.21
CA LEU A 72 0.69 -0.46 -3.87
C LEU A 72 1.82 0.02 -4.79
N GLY A 73 1.46 0.45 -5.99
CA GLY A 73 2.43 1.04 -6.91
C GLY A 73 3.43 0.06 -7.55
N ILE A 74 3.05 -1.21 -7.75
CA ILE A 74 3.90 -2.18 -8.46
C ILE A 74 4.04 -1.75 -9.93
N PRO A 75 5.26 -1.59 -10.46
CA PRO A 75 5.44 -1.27 -11.88
C PRO A 75 4.97 -2.43 -12.78
N TYR A 76 4.10 -2.14 -13.75
CA TYR A 76 3.75 -3.07 -14.82
C TYR A 76 4.28 -2.62 -16.19
N GLY A 77 4.80 -1.42 -16.27
CA GLY A 77 5.47 -0.84 -17.43
C GLY A 77 6.68 -0.03 -17.03
N ALA A 78 7.55 0.28 -17.99
CA ALA A 78 8.66 1.19 -17.79
C ALA A 78 8.15 2.64 -17.67
N ASP A 79 8.98 3.52 -17.11
CA ASP A 79 8.76 4.96 -17.09
C ASP A 79 8.54 5.47 -18.53
N THR A 80 7.44 6.17 -18.74
CA THR A 80 7.03 6.70 -20.04
C THR A 80 7.50 8.15 -20.27
N SER A 81 8.34 8.69 -19.40
CA SER A 81 8.90 10.04 -19.52
C SER A 81 10.02 10.14 -20.54
N GLY A 82 10.42 11.37 -20.83
CA GLY A 82 11.58 11.68 -21.66
C GLY A 82 11.49 11.09 -23.07
N VAL A 83 12.47 10.29 -23.45
CA VAL A 83 12.54 9.65 -24.77
C VAL A 83 11.47 8.58 -25.01
N ASN A 84 10.84 8.10 -23.95
CA ASN A 84 9.76 7.10 -24.02
C ASN A 84 8.37 7.73 -24.18
N ARG A 85 8.26 9.06 -24.15
CA ARG A 85 6.99 9.77 -24.30
C ARG A 85 6.36 9.48 -25.65
N PHE A 86 5.09 9.08 -25.65
CA PHE A 86 4.32 8.66 -26.84
C PHE A 86 4.88 7.44 -27.59
N MET A 87 5.86 6.76 -27.00
CA MET A 87 6.36 5.50 -27.58
C MET A 87 5.50 4.32 -27.12
N PRO A 88 5.53 3.18 -27.85
CA PRO A 88 4.89 1.95 -27.37
C PRO A 88 5.39 1.56 -25.97
N PRO A 89 4.51 0.99 -25.12
CA PRO A 89 4.88 0.64 -23.76
C PRO A 89 6.02 -0.39 -23.73
N GLN A 90 6.94 -0.20 -22.82
CA GLN A 90 8.07 -1.10 -22.59
C GLN A 90 7.87 -1.86 -21.26
N LYS A 91 8.48 -3.05 -21.17
CA LYS A 91 8.49 -3.82 -19.92
C LYS A 91 9.26 -3.07 -18.82
N PRO A 92 8.88 -3.25 -17.54
CA PRO A 92 9.67 -2.72 -16.44
C PRO A 92 11.10 -3.28 -16.46
N LYS A 93 12.06 -2.51 -15.99
CA LYS A 93 13.39 -3.03 -15.69
C LYS A 93 13.30 -3.96 -14.47
N THR A 94 14.11 -5.03 -14.47
CA THR A 94 14.25 -5.90 -13.30
C THR A 94 14.99 -5.15 -12.18
N TRP A 95 14.66 -5.47 -10.93
CA TRP A 95 15.33 -4.93 -9.76
C TRP A 95 15.85 -6.07 -8.87
N ALA A 96 17.01 -5.85 -8.26
CA ALA A 96 17.68 -6.84 -7.39
C ALA A 96 17.22 -6.73 -5.92
N GLU A 97 17.06 -5.49 -5.45
CA GLU A 97 16.62 -5.22 -4.09
C GLU A 97 15.11 -5.45 -3.95
N VAL A 98 14.63 -5.65 -2.72
CA VAL A 98 13.19 -5.76 -2.47
C VAL A 98 12.55 -4.39 -2.63
N LEU A 99 11.72 -4.22 -3.67
CA LEU A 99 11.03 -2.97 -3.95
C LEU A 99 9.91 -2.73 -2.91
N PRO A 100 9.96 -1.64 -2.13
CA PRO A 100 8.84 -1.25 -1.27
C PRO A 100 7.63 -0.85 -2.13
N THR A 101 6.51 -1.52 -1.91
CA THR A 101 5.22 -1.26 -2.57
C THR A 101 4.16 -0.92 -1.52
N VAL A 102 4.45 0.11 -0.74
CA VAL A 102 3.63 0.61 0.37
C VAL A 102 3.00 1.97 0.07
N TRP A 103 3.31 2.55 -1.09
CA TRP A 103 2.78 3.81 -1.60
C TRP A 103 2.11 3.61 -2.94
N TRP A 104 1.08 4.40 -3.19
CA TRP A 104 0.42 4.48 -4.49
C TRP A 104 1.41 4.84 -5.59
N GLY A 105 1.13 4.42 -6.81
CA GLY A 105 1.84 4.94 -7.97
C GLY A 105 1.39 6.35 -8.32
N ASN A 106 2.20 7.05 -9.11
CA ASN A 106 1.87 8.39 -9.59
C ASN A 106 0.60 8.39 -10.45
N THR A 107 -0.15 9.47 -10.37
CA THR A 107 -1.26 9.74 -11.28
C THR A 107 -0.71 10.19 -12.64
N ALA A 108 -1.27 9.67 -13.73
CA ALA A 108 -0.91 10.12 -15.07
C ALA A 108 -1.19 11.63 -15.26
N PRO A 109 -0.33 12.37 -16.00
CA PRO A 109 -0.55 13.78 -16.30
C PRO A 109 -1.94 14.00 -16.93
N GLN A 110 -2.72 14.90 -16.34
CA GLN A 110 -4.10 15.17 -16.75
C GLN A 110 -4.53 16.57 -16.32
N ASN A 111 -5.63 17.08 -16.88
CA ASN A 111 -6.16 18.36 -16.47
C ASN A 111 -6.90 18.23 -15.13
N MET A 112 -6.40 18.91 -14.11
CA MET A 112 -6.92 18.89 -12.75
C MET A 112 -7.89 20.06 -12.43
N GLU A 113 -8.04 21.04 -13.35
CA GLU A 113 -8.68 22.33 -13.03
C GLU A 113 -10.20 22.26 -12.81
N LYS A 114 -10.90 21.21 -13.19
CA LYS A 114 -12.37 21.16 -13.16
C LYS A 114 -12.89 19.87 -12.54
N ARG A 115 -12.25 19.40 -11.48
CA ARG A 115 -12.72 18.22 -10.79
C ARG A 115 -13.64 18.59 -9.63
N TYR A 116 -14.91 18.68 -9.94
CA TYR A 116 -15.95 18.83 -8.94
C TYR A 116 -16.43 17.44 -8.53
N ALA A 117 -16.50 17.20 -7.23
CA ALA A 117 -17.21 16.03 -6.71
C ALA A 117 -18.64 16.02 -7.32
N ASN A 118 -19.02 14.90 -7.89
CA ASN A 118 -20.40 14.72 -8.32
C ASN A 118 -21.32 14.84 -7.11
N VAL A 119 -22.32 15.72 -7.16
CA VAL A 119 -23.26 15.95 -6.06
C VAL A 119 -23.90 14.64 -5.58
N TYR A 120 -24.12 13.69 -6.47
CA TYR A 120 -24.69 12.37 -6.15
C TYR A 120 -23.68 11.36 -5.58
N ALA A 121 -22.41 11.59 -5.76
CA ALA A 121 -21.34 10.69 -5.32
C ALA A 121 -20.39 11.36 -4.31
N SER A 122 -20.68 12.58 -3.88
CA SER A 122 -19.81 13.36 -3.00
C SER A 122 -19.46 12.68 -1.67
N PHE A 123 -20.27 11.74 -1.23
CA PHE A 123 -20.00 10.95 -0.01
C PHE A 123 -19.07 9.75 -0.23
N VAL A 124 -18.80 9.36 -1.48
CA VAL A 124 -17.88 8.30 -1.86
C VAL A 124 -16.68 8.82 -2.65
N ASP A 125 -16.76 10.04 -3.16
CA ASP A 125 -15.72 10.66 -3.97
C ASP A 125 -14.75 11.41 -3.07
N HIS A 126 -13.80 10.69 -2.51
CA HIS A 126 -12.58 11.27 -1.98
C HIS A 126 -11.58 11.33 -3.12
N TRP A 127 -11.59 12.41 -3.88
CA TRP A 127 -10.70 12.61 -5.02
C TRP A 127 -9.24 12.68 -4.58
N ASN A 128 -8.65 11.52 -4.31
CA ASN A 128 -7.26 11.41 -3.98
C ASN A 128 -6.42 11.43 -5.26
N TYR A 129 -5.59 12.42 -5.37
CA TYR A 129 -4.59 12.50 -6.42
C TYR A 129 -3.24 12.67 -5.75
N ASP A 130 -2.44 11.64 -5.86
CA ASP A 130 -1.05 11.68 -5.49
C ASP A 130 -0.24 12.43 -6.54
N ASP A 131 1.09 12.42 -6.41
CA ASP A 131 1.99 13.06 -7.34
C ASP A 131 1.65 12.70 -8.80
N VAL A 132 1.65 13.71 -9.64
CA VAL A 132 1.42 13.58 -11.09
C VAL A 132 2.75 13.39 -11.78
N SER A 133 2.91 12.28 -12.52
CA SER A 133 4.14 11.97 -13.24
C SER A 133 3.86 11.08 -14.45
N GLU A 134 4.75 11.13 -15.43
CA GLU A 134 4.74 10.19 -16.55
C GLU A 134 5.22 8.78 -16.16
N ASP A 135 5.89 8.60 -15.02
CA ASP A 135 6.16 7.30 -14.41
C ASP A 135 4.92 6.78 -13.66
N CYS A 136 3.84 6.53 -14.40
CA CYS A 136 2.50 6.22 -13.88
C CYS A 136 2.01 4.79 -14.17
N LEU A 137 2.80 3.96 -14.85
CA LEU A 137 2.40 2.58 -15.18
C LEU A 137 2.57 1.67 -13.96
N LYS A 138 1.73 1.87 -12.96
CA LYS A 138 1.72 1.18 -11.68
C LYS A 138 0.35 0.52 -11.45
N LEU A 139 0.36 -0.57 -10.70
CA LEU A 139 -0.86 -1.26 -10.27
C LEU A 139 -0.83 -1.54 -8.76
N ASN A 140 -1.99 -1.81 -8.21
CA ASN A 140 -2.17 -2.18 -6.81
C ASN A 140 -2.72 -3.60 -6.74
N VAL A 141 -2.32 -4.37 -5.71
CA VAL A 141 -2.76 -5.76 -5.52
C VAL A 141 -3.20 -5.97 -4.08
N TRP A 142 -4.32 -6.63 -3.90
CA TRP A 142 -4.83 -7.12 -2.62
C TRP A 142 -5.03 -8.61 -2.71
N THR A 143 -4.50 -9.38 -1.76
CA THR A 143 -4.62 -10.83 -1.74
C THR A 143 -4.74 -11.38 -0.31
N PRO A 144 -5.61 -12.38 -0.06
CA PRO A 144 -5.71 -13.00 1.26
C PRO A 144 -4.43 -13.69 1.71
N ALA A 145 -3.66 -14.24 0.77
CA ALA A 145 -2.42 -14.93 1.09
C ALA A 145 -1.40 -14.86 -0.07
N ILE A 146 -0.13 -15.09 0.29
CA ILE A 146 0.99 -15.17 -0.64
C ILE A 146 1.51 -16.59 -0.61
N SER A 147 1.66 -17.22 -1.77
CA SER A 147 2.30 -18.55 -1.93
C SER A 147 1.67 -19.68 -1.09
N ASP A 148 0.35 -19.64 -0.88
CA ASP A 148 -0.39 -20.70 -0.18
C ASP A 148 -0.82 -21.85 -1.11
N GLY A 149 -0.44 -21.82 -2.39
CA GLY A 149 -0.74 -22.84 -3.39
C GLY A 149 -2.17 -22.79 -3.93
N LYS A 150 -3.03 -21.92 -3.45
CA LYS A 150 -4.39 -21.77 -3.97
C LYS A 150 -4.40 -21.03 -5.30
N LYS A 151 -5.27 -21.45 -6.19
CA LYS A 151 -5.57 -20.75 -7.43
C LYS A 151 -6.82 -19.89 -7.23
N ARG A 152 -6.62 -18.62 -6.87
CA ARG A 152 -7.70 -17.66 -6.69
C ARG A 152 -8.14 -17.03 -7.99
N PRO A 153 -9.42 -16.71 -8.14
CA PRO A 153 -9.85 -15.80 -9.20
C PRO A 153 -9.12 -14.47 -9.10
N VAL A 154 -8.80 -13.87 -10.24
CA VAL A 154 -8.20 -12.53 -10.31
C VAL A 154 -9.24 -11.57 -10.87
N MET A 155 -9.55 -10.51 -10.12
CA MET A 155 -10.39 -9.42 -10.58
C MET A 155 -9.51 -8.22 -10.93
N VAL A 156 -9.50 -7.84 -12.19
CA VAL A 156 -8.77 -6.65 -12.67
C VAL A 156 -9.74 -5.49 -12.74
N TRP A 157 -9.47 -4.45 -11.93
CA TRP A 157 -10.21 -3.19 -11.97
C TRP A 157 -9.50 -2.18 -12.86
N LEU A 158 -10.23 -1.62 -13.83
CA LEU A 158 -9.79 -0.50 -14.66
C LEU A 158 -10.66 0.71 -14.30
N HIS A 159 -10.02 1.77 -13.79
CA HIS A 159 -10.74 2.98 -13.39
C HIS A 159 -11.39 3.70 -14.58
N GLY A 160 -12.42 4.47 -14.31
CA GLY A 160 -13.10 5.31 -15.31
C GLY A 160 -12.31 6.57 -15.68
N GLY A 161 -12.94 7.48 -16.43
CA GLY A 161 -12.38 8.79 -16.75
C GLY A 161 -12.27 9.09 -18.25
N GLY A 162 -12.82 8.20 -19.12
CA GLY A 162 -12.95 8.42 -20.57
C GLY A 162 -11.61 8.61 -21.29
N TYR A 163 -10.54 7.95 -20.81
CA TYR A 163 -9.16 8.10 -21.29
C TYR A 163 -8.58 9.51 -21.15
N ALA A 164 -9.25 10.40 -20.44
CA ALA A 164 -8.84 11.80 -20.29
C ALA A 164 -8.38 12.11 -18.86
N ASN A 165 -8.92 11.39 -17.89
CA ASN A 165 -8.62 11.64 -16.48
C ASN A 165 -8.90 10.40 -15.61
N GLY A 166 -8.72 10.53 -14.28
CA GLY A 166 -8.91 9.47 -13.31
C GLY A 166 -7.58 8.84 -12.87
N ASN A 167 -7.67 8.04 -11.83
CA ASN A 167 -6.58 7.18 -11.35
C ASN A 167 -7.17 6.01 -10.53
N ALA A 168 -6.30 5.10 -10.08
CA ALA A 168 -6.72 3.91 -9.35
C ALA A 168 -7.05 4.17 -7.86
N ILE A 169 -6.90 5.39 -7.37
CA ILE A 169 -7.08 5.75 -5.95
C ILE A 169 -8.07 6.91 -5.73
N GLU A 170 -8.66 7.44 -6.80
CA GLU A 170 -9.52 8.62 -6.70
C GLU A 170 -10.78 8.40 -5.86
N GLN A 171 -11.20 7.16 -5.70
CA GLN A 171 -12.38 6.79 -4.92
C GLN A 171 -12.06 5.66 -3.94
N ASP A 172 -12.54 5.77 -2.72
CA ASP A 172 -12.41 4.71 -1.70
C ASP A 172 -13.02 3.37 -2.15
N GLY A 173 -14.02 3.42 -3.02
CA GLY A 173 -14.65 2.24 -3.60
C GLY A 173 -13.73 1.38 -4.49
N TYR A 174 -12.60 1.93 -4.94
CA TYR A 174 -11.60 1.18 -5.72
C TYR A 174 -10.65 0.35 -4.85
N HIS A 175 -10.74 0.49 -3.53
CA HIS A 175 -9.90 -0.24 -2.60
C HIS A 175 -10.27 -1.73 -2.54
N GLY A 176 -9.38 -2.60 -3.00
CA GLY A 176 -9.66 -4.03 -3.19
C GLY A 176 -9.72 -4.89 -1.93
N GLU A 177 -9.39 -4.35 -0.72
CA GLU A 177 -9.33 -5.13 0.52
C GLU A 177 -10.62 -5.92 0.80
N ASN A 178 -11.78 -5.28 0.68
CA ASN A 178 -13.06 -5.91 1.00
C ASN A 178 -13.41 -7.05 0.02
N PHE A 179 -13.12 -6.90 -1.25
CA PHE A 179 -13.31 -7.96 -2.24
C PHE A 179 -12.39 -9.14 -1.95
N SER A 180 -11.12 -8.86 -1.72
CA SER A 180 -10.12 -9.86 -1.39
C SER A 180 -10.50 -10.66 -0.14
N ARG A 181 -10.90 -9.95 0.93
CA ARG A 181 -11.24 -10.55 2.21
C ARG A 181 -12.54 -11.36 2.19
N LYS A 182 -13.59 -10.89 1.50
CA LYS A 182 -14.91 -11.53 1.49
C LYS A 182 -15.05 -12.57 0.38
N GLY A 183 -14.36 -12.37 -0.76
CA GLY A 183 -14.51 -13.19 -1.95
C GLY A 183 -13.39 -14.21 -2.15
N ASP A 184 -12.35 -14.23 -1.34
CA ASP A 184 -11.12 -15.03 -1.53
C ASP A 184 -10.55 -14.84 -2.95
N VAL A 185 -10.51 -13.58 -3.41
CA VAL A 185 -10.03 -13.18 -4.74
C VAL A 185 -8.77 -12.31 -4.63
N VAL A 186 -8.05 -12.21 -5.73
CA VAL A 186 -6.94 -11.27 -5.91
C VAL A 186 -7.38 -10.14 -6.80
#